data_77df21a43928971ca5d6a9ed3970df01
#
_entry.id   77df21a43928971ca5d6a9ed3970df01
#
_cell.length_a   1.000
_cell.length_b   1.000
_cell.length_c   1.000
_cell.angle_alpha   90.00
_cell.angle_beta   90.00
_cell.angle_gamma   90.00
#
_symmetry.space_group_name_H-M   'P 1'
#
loop_
_entity.id
_entity.type
_entity.pdbx_description
1 polymer ?
#
loop_
_entity_poly.entity_id
_entity_poly.type
_entity_poly.pdbx_seq_one_letter_code
_entity_poly.pdbx_strand_id
1 'polypeptide(L)'
;MEKMQREMCKSIGGQDYVIEDMRVRKLSQIPVNVPHEWVCRSPNPTRYGSFVVEVQNKDTDEQYRCYMPKYLAERGSKGKIFVYEGLEKKTDGTRHSFHKVVFLKQRN
;
A
#
# COMPACT_ATOMS: atom_id res chain seq x y z
N MET A 1 14.17 7.26 -24.47
CA MET A 1 13.85 5.93 -23.98
C MET A 1 12.75 6.03 -22.94
N GLU A 2 11.72 5.25 -23.14
CA GLU A 2 10.63 5.27 -22.19
C GLU A 2 11.08 4.80 -20.84
N LYS A 3 10.70 5.56 -19.83
CA LYS A 3 10.89 5.12 -18.47
C LYS A 3 9.99 3.92 -18.21
N MET A 4 10.59 2.79 -17.98
CA MET A 4 9.84 1.61 -17.64
C MET A 4 9.25 1.79 -16.26
N GLN A 5 7.98 2.13 -16.21
CA GLN A 5 7.25 2.10 -14.95
C GLN A 5 6.98 0.64 -14.61
N ARG A 6 7.38 0.26 -13.41
CA ARG A 6 7.00 -1.03 -12.90
C ARG A 6 5.54 -0.99 -12.54
N GLU A 7 4.74 -1.73 -13.26
CA GLU A 7 3.33 -1.84 -12.96
C GLU A 7 3.10 -3.03 -12.04
N MET A 8 2.33 -2.83 -11.00
CA MET A 8 1.94 -3.92 -10.12
C MET A 8 0.93 -4.82 -10.81
N CYS A 9 0.02 -4.20 -11.57
CA CYS A 9 -1.04 -4.90 -12.27
C CYS A 9 -0.81 -4.79 -13.76
N LYS A 10 -0.87 -5.92 -14.44
CA LYS A 10 -0.75 -5.98 -15.88
C LYS A 10 -2.01 -6.58 -16.46
N SER A 11 -2.65 -5.89 -17.40
CA SER A 11 -3.85 -6.38 -18.07
C SER A 11 -3.48 -7.20 -19.29
N ILE A 12 -3.91 -8.43 -19.32
CA ILE A 12 -3.73 -9.32 -20.47
C ILE A 12 -5.06 -10.01 -20.75
N GLY A 13 -5.58 -9.82 -21.97
CA GLY A 13 -6.82 -10.48 -22.37
C GLY A 13 -8.02 -10.10 -21.51
N GLY A 14 -8.05 -8.87 -21.00
CA GLY A 14 -9.16 -8.42 -20.18
C GLY A 14 -9.08 -8.80 -18.72
N GLN A 15 -8.00 -9.48 -18.31
CA GLN A 15 -7.79 -9.84 -16.91
C GLN A 15 -6.55 -9.13 -16.37
N ASP A 16 -6.64 -8.70 -15.10
CA ASP A 16 -5.53 -8.07 -14.42
C ASP A 16 -4.72 -9.12 -13.66
N TYR A 17 -3.41 -9.10 -13.89
CA TYR A 17 -2.47 -9.99 -13.23
C TYR A 17 -1.53 -9.17 -12.35
N VAL A 18 -1.22 -9.71 -11.18
CA VAL A 18 -0.19 -9.12 -10.32
C VAL A 18 1.16 -9.68 -10.75
N ILE A 19 2.14 -8.80 -10.89
CA ILE A 19 3.49 -9.19 -11.28
C ILE A 19 4.19 -9.79 -10.05
N GLU A 20 4.48 -11.09 -10.09
CA GLU A 20 5.02 -11.81 -8.93
C GLU A 20 6.49 -11.57 -8.64
N ASP A 21 7.25 -11.17 -9.64
CA ASP A 21 8.71 -11.04 -9.51
C ASP A 21 9.15 -9.81 -8.73
N MET A 22 8.22 -8.95 -8.33
CA MET A 22 8.55 -7.77 -7.56
C MET A 22 8.49 -8.06 -6.06
N ARG A 23 9.53 -7.59 -5.37
CA ARG A 23 9.59 -7.72 -3.93
C ARG A 23 8.49 -6.92 -3.25
N VAL A 24 7.80 -7.56 -2.31
CA VAL A 24 6.73 -6.91 -1.54
C VAL A 24 7.25 -6.66 -0.13
N ARG A 25 7.15 -5.42 0.31
CA ARG A 25 7.56 -5.01 1.66
C ARG A 25 6.42 -5.23 2.64
N LYS A 26 6.77 -5.45 3.90
CA LYS A 26 5.77 -5.37 4.97
C LYS A 26 5.43 -3.90 5.20
N LEU A 27 4.22 -3.62 5.66
CA LEU A 27 3.83 -2.24 5.95
C LEU A 27 4.78 -1.58 6.96
N SER A 28 5.27 -2.36 7.92
CA SER A 28 6.25 -1.86 8.91
C SER A 28 7.60 -1.49 8.31
N GLN A 29 7.85 -1.83 7.05
CA GLN A 29 9.11 -1.54 6.37
C GLN A 29 9.05 -0.29 5.51
N ILE A 30 7.90 0.39 5.44
CA ILE A 30 7.83 1.65 4.70
C ILE A 30 8.12 2.82 5.65
N PRO A 31 8.61 3.95 5.10
CA PRO A 31 8.94 5.11 5.96
C PRO A 31 7.74 5.63 6.73
N VAL A 32 7.97 5.96 7.99
CA VAL A 32 6.95 6.52 8.88
C VAL A 32 6.85 8.03 8.66
N ASN A 33 5.63 8.54 8.70
CA ASN A 33 5.35 9.98 8.58
C ASN A 33 5.75 10.59 7.24
N VAL A 34 5.76 9.78 6.19
CA VAL A 34 6.07 10.23 4.84
C VAL A 34 4.82 10.04 3.96
N PRO A 35 4.40 11.08 3.21
CA PRO A 35 3.25 10.92 2.32
C PRO A 35 3.53 9.91 1.22
N HIS A 36 2.56 9.03 1.01
CA HIS A 36 2.59 8.04 -0.06
C HIS A 36 1.32 8.16 -0.88
N GLU A 37 1.43 7.93 -2.17
CA GLU A 37 0.27 7.90 -3.05
C GLU A 37 -0.09 6.46 -3.37
N TRP A 38 -1.38 6.17 -3.30
CA TRP A 38 -1.94 4.88 -3.67
C TRP A 38 -1.95 4.76 -5.19
N VAL A 39 -1.29 3.74 -5.74
CA VAL A 39 -1.22 3.54 -7.19
C VAL A 39 -2.22 2.47 -7.62
N CYS A 40 -2.10 1.26 -7.11
CA CYS A 40 -3.06 0.20 -7.39
C CYS A 40 -3.00 -0.89 -6.33
N ARG A 41 -4.00 -1.76 -6.36
CA ARG A 41 -4.14 -2.84 -5.39
C ARG A 41 -4.35 -4.16 -6.14
N SER A 42 -3.85 -5.25 -5.58
CA SER A 42 -4.13 -6.58 -6.13
C SER A 42 -5.64 -6.85 -6.11
N PRO A 43 -6.17 -7.53 -7.13
CA PRO A 43 -7.61 -7.80 -7.20
C PRO A 43 -8.08 -8.78 -6.13
N ASN A 44 -7.22 -9.69 -5.71
CA ASN A 44 -7.55 -10.72 -4.74
C ASN A 44 -6.63 -10.60 -3.52
N PRO A 45 -7.12 -10.96 -2.33
CA PRO A 45 -6.27 -10.99 -1.15
C PRO A 45 -5.28 -12.14 -1.22
N THR A 46 -4.19 -12.01 -0.47
CA THR A 46 -3.28 -13.12 -0.23
C THR A 46 -3.98 -14.17 0.64
N ARG A 47 -3.38 -15.35 0.75
CA ARG A 47 -3.95 -16.40 1.62
C ARG A 47 -4.02 -15.99 3.09
N TYR A 48 -3.33 -14.92 3.46
CA TYR A 48 -3.36 -14.38 4.84
C TYR A 48 -4.37 -13.26 5.02
N GLY A 49 -5.15 -12.94 3.99
CA GLY A 49 -6.19 -11.92 4.05
C GLY A 49 -5.71 -10.50 3.82
N SER A 50 -4.42 -10.30 3.56
CA SER A 50 -3.90 -8.98 3.20
C SER A 50 -3.95 -8.78 1.70
N PHE A 51 -3.81 -7.52 1.28
CA PHE A 51 -3.71 -7.17 -0.14
C PHE A 51 -2.33 -6.63 -0.44
N VAL A 52 -1.89 -6.79 -1.68
CA VAL A 52 -0.66 -6.17 -2.17
C VAL A 52 -1.03 -4.84 -2.81
N VAL A 53 -0.41 -3.77 -2.34
CA VAL A 53 -0.69 -2.41 -2.81
C VAL A 53 0.59 -1.80 -3.33
N GLU A 54 0.54 -1.24 -4.53
CA GLU A 54 1.65 -0.45 -5.04
C GLU A 54 1.45 0.99 -4.63
N VAL A 55 2.51 1.58 -4.08
CA VAL A 55 2.50 2.93 -3.56
C VAL A 55 3.70 3.70 -4.06
N GLN A 56 3.58 5.01 -4.08
CA GLN A 56 4.68 5.89 -4.44
C GLN A 56 5.01 6.78 -3.25
N ASN A 57 6.28 6.75 -2.84
CA ASN A 57 6.79 7.67 -1.83
C ASN A 57 6.85 9.06 -2.44
N LYS A 58 6.12 10.02 -1.89
CA LYS A 58 6.03 11.36 -2.48
C LYS A 58 7.28 12.20 -2.25
N ASP A 59 8.12 11.83 -1.28
CA ASP A 59 9.36 12.54 -1.02
C ASP A 59 10.48 12.12 -1.98
N THR A 60 10.51 10.84 -2.34
CA THR A 60 11.60 10.28 -3.16
C THR A 60 11.15 9.89 -4.57
N ASP A 61 9.85 9.85 -4.82
CA ASP A 61 9.22 9.31 -6.03
C ASP A 61 9.47 7.81 -6.23
N GLU A 62 10.04 7.13 -5.27
CA GLU A 62 10.24 5.70 -5.34
C GLU A 62 8.92 4.95 -5.27
N GLN A 63 8.72 4.00 -6.17
CA GLN A 63 7.55 3.12 -6.16
C GLN A 63 7.94 1.75 -5.63
N TYR A 64 7.11 1.21 -4.78
CA TYR A 64 7.29 -0.13 -4.25
C TYR A 64 5.94 -0.70 -3.81
N ARG A 65 5.96 -1.96 -3.44
CA ARG A 65 4.76 -2.67 -3.00
C ARG A 65 4.83 -2.94 -1.52
N CYS A 66 3.66 -2.96 -0.90
CA CYS A 66 3.57 -3.38 0.49
C CYS A 66 2.29 -4.18 0.71
N TYR A 67 2.34 -5.04 1.72
CA TYR A 67 1.15 -5.75 2.17
C TYR A 67 0.33 -4.82 3.05
N MET A 68 -0.97 -4.74 2.77
CA MET A 68 -1.88 -3.98 3.61
C MET A 68 -2.99 -4.87 4.13
N PRO A 69 -3.33 -4.76 5.42
CA PRO A 69 -4.48 -5.47 5.97
C PRO A 69 -5.76 -5.08 5.22
N LYS A 70 -6.72 -5.98 5.23
CA LYS A 70 -7.98 -5.79 4.50
C LYS A 70 -8.66 -4.47 4.86
N TYR A 71 -8.70 -4.11 6.14
CA TYR A 71 -9.39 -2.90 6.58
C TYR A 71 -8.75 -1.62 6.03
N LEU A 72 -7.45 -1.63 5.77
CA LEU A 72 -6.76 -0.51 5.14
C LEU A 72 -6.90 -0.56 3.63
N ALA A 73 -6.80 -1.75 3.05
CA ALA A 73 -6.89 -1.93 1.61
C ALA A 73 -8.25 -1.51 1.06
N GLU A 74 -9.30 -1.67 1.84
CA GLU A 74 -10.65 -1.28 1.44
C GLU A 74 -10.87 0.24 1.48
N ARG A 75 -10.04 0.96 2.22
CA ARG A 75 -10.16 2.41 2.36
C ARG A 75 -9.40 3.18 1.29
N GLY A 76 -8.42 2.55 0.67
CA GLY A 76 -7.58 3.20 -0.33
C GLY A 76 -8.16 3.13 -1.73
N SER A 77 -7.78 4.09 -2.55
CA SER A 77 -8.12 4.10 -3.97
C SER A 77 -7.06 4.89 -4.71
N LYS A 78 -6.95 4.66 -6.01
CA LYS A 78 -5.94 5.30 -6.86
C LYS A 78 -5.92 6.82 -6.66
N GLY A 79 -4.73 7.34 -6.42
CA GLY A 79 -4.50 8.77 -6.22
C GLY A 79 -4.66 9.25 -4.79
N LYS A 80 -5.12 8.39 -3.90
CA LYS A 80 -5.31 8.78 -2.51
C LYS A 80 -3.95 8.87 -1.81
N ILE A 81 -3.77 9.91 -1.00
CA ILE A 81 -2.54 10.10 -0.25
C ILE A 81 -2.75 9.59 1.17
N PHE A 82 -1.77 8.88 1.68
CA PHE A 82 -1.80 8.37 3.05
C PHE A 82 -0.44 8.52 3.72
N VAL A 83 -0.45 8.47 5.03
CA VAL A 83 0.76 8.49 5.87
C VAL A 83 0.70 7.28 6.79
N TYR A 84 1.77 6.50 6.80
CA TYR A 84 1.91 5.42 7.77
C TYR A 84 2.55 5.98 9.04
N GLU A 85 1.89 5.81 10.17
CA GLU A 85 2.35 6.37 11.44
C GLU A 85 2.95 5.32 12.38
N GLY A 86 3.14 4.12 11.89
CA GLY A 86 3.80 3.07 12.64
C GLY A 86 2.83 2.11 13.33
N LEU A 87 3.39 1.25 14.16
CA LEU A 87 2.61 0.32 14.97
C LEU A 87 2.20 0.98 16.27
N GLU A 88 0.93 0.87 16.59
CA GLU A 88 0.39 1.37 17.85
C GLU A 88 -0.15 0.21 18.67
N LYS A 89 0.18 0.19 19.96
CA LYS A 89 -0.38 -0.79 20.89
C LYS A 89 -1.72 -0.29 21.38
N LYS A 90 -2.69 -1.20 21.45
CA LYS A 90 -3.96 -0.86 22.07
C LYS A 90 -3.78 -0.62 23.55
N THR A 91 -4.42 0.43 24.05
CA THR A 91 -4.30 0.83 25.45
C THR A 91 -5.21 0.07 26.40
N ASP A 92 -5.95 -0.90 25.89
CA ASP A 92 -6.93 -1.66 26.67
C ASP A 92 -6.34 -2.88 27.39
N GLY A 93 -5.01 -2.99 27.44
CA GLY A 93 -4.35 -4.10 28.10
C GLY A 93 -4.18 -5.34 27.24
N THR A 94 -4.66 -5.33 26.01
CA THR A 94 -4.43 -6.44 25.08
C THR A 94 -3.03 -6.34 24.49
N ARG A 95 -2.47 -7.49 24.08
CA ARG A 95 -1.15 -7.55 23.46
C ARG A 95 -1.20 -7.24 21.97
N HIS A 96 -2.34 -6.78 21.47
CA HIS A 96 -2.50 -6.54 20.05
C HIS A 96 -1.99 -5.15 19.69
N SER A 97 -1.22 -5.09 18.61
CA SER A 97 -0.83 -3.84 17.99
C SER A 97 -1.50 -3.75 16.61
N PHE A 98 -1.63 -2.55 16.10
CA PHE A 98 -2.20 -2.33 14.81
C PHE A 98 -1.37 -1.29 14.04
N HIS A 99 -1.42 -1.38 12.72
CA HIS A 99 -0.78 -0.41 11.85
C HIS A 99 -1.66 0.82 11.76
N LYS A 100 -1.08 1.97 12.09
CA LYS A 100 -1.80 3.23 12.00
C LYS A 100 -1.51 3.90 10.67
N VAL A 101 -2.54 4.04 9.86
CA VAL A 101 -2.47 4.71 8.55
C VAL A 101 -3.53 5.80 8.53
N VAL A 102 -3.10 7.00 8.18
CA VAL A 102 -3.99 8.16 8.06
C VAL A 102 -4.10 8.51 6.58
N PHE A 103 -5.32 8.50 6.06
CA PHE A 103 -5.58 8.94 4.70
C PHE A 103 -5.81 10.45 4.71
N LEU A 104 -5.10 11.15 3.84
CA LEU A 104 -5.15 12.60 3.80
C LEU A 104 -6.16 13.06 2.77
N LYS A 105 -6.88 14.10 3.13
CA LYS A 105 -7.83 14.74 2.24
C LYS A 105 -7.17 15.97 1.63
N GLN A 106 -7.20 16.06 0.30
CA GLN A 106 -6.65 17.23 -0.37
C GLN A 106 -7.51 18.45 -0.08
N ARG A 107 -6.89 19.52 0.35
CA ARG A 107 -7.58 20.82 0.51
C ARG A 107 -7.64 21.52 -0.82
N ASN A 108 -8.80 21.96 -1.17
CA ASN A 108 -8.98 22.83 -2.33
C ASN A 108 -9.15 24.26 -1.90
#